data_b03ff5ee5de406d4cdec189afe72654d
#
_entry.id   b03ff5ee5de406d4cdec189afe72654d
#
_cell.length_a   1.000
_cell.length_b   1.000
_cell.length_c   1.000
_cell.angle_alpha   90.00
_cell.angle_beta   90.00
_cell.angle_gamma   90.00
#
_symmetry.space_group_name_H-M   'P 1'
#
loop_
_entity.id
_entity.type
_entity.pdbx_description
1 polymer ?
#
loop_
_entity_poly.entity_id
_entity_poly.type
_entity_poly.pdbx_seq_one_letter_code
_entity_poly.pdbx_strand_id
1 'polypeptide(L)'
;MSTDRQKSFIATIGAKTTLVHFLDVVEGEEAIVYSPSFSGGFFTGRPESRDHSHFLSLRPEPRLTLYFRYTGSAYRIYIRTPGPYFGKCLSIEDGLLGAFPSDGATTFNLIDKRGFIQPIESVNTDRLDIYLQVAGSPGVLHTHRLPDSKFTYFADKNGYPHMFNFTILERNAPYLSSPEEL
;
A
#
# COMPACT_ATOMS: atom_id res chain seq x y z
N MET A 1 8.72 27.24 6.76
CA MET A 1 7.87 26.02 6.73
C MET A 1 8.06 25.37 5.36
N SER A 2 8.25 24.04 5.33
CA SER A 2 8.33 23.30 4.06
C SER A 2 6.96 23.29 3.39
N THR A 3 6.94 23.44 2.06
CA THR A 3 5.69 23.33 1.27
C THR A 3 5.29 21.87 1.11
N ASP A 4 4.04 21.59 0.76
CA ASP A 4 3.56 20.23 0.50
C ASP A 4 4.36 19.54 -0.61
N ARG A 5 4.82 20.30 -1.62
CA ARG A 5 5.72 19.82 -2.65
C ARG A 5 7.07 19.36 -2.08
N GLN A 6 7.68 20.13 -1.17
CA GLN A 6 8.96 19.75 -0.55
C GLN A 6 8.87 18.48 0.30
N LYS A 7 7.67 18.14 0.75
CA LYS A 7 7.37 16.91 1.48
C LYS A 7 6.93 15.75 0.57
N SER A 8 6.66 16.01 -0.71
CA SER A 8 6.24 14.99 -1.67
C SER A 8 7.45 14.35 -2.36
N PHE A 9 7.37 13.05 -2.63
CA PHE A 9 8.50 12.31 -3.20
C PHE A 9 8.02 11.08 -3.98
N ILE A 10 8.90 10.56 -4.83
CA ILE A 10 8.71 9.29 -5.55
C ILE A 10 9.68 8.26 -4.98
N ALA A 11 9.20 7.05 -4.73
CA ALA A 11 10.01 5.95 -4.22
C ALA A 11 9.56 4.60 -4.77
N THR A 12 10.48 3.65 -4.82
CA THR A 12 10.10 2.24 -4.93
C THR A 12 9.88 1.65 -3.55
N ILE A 13 8.94 0.70 -3.46
CA ILE A 13 8.61 0.01 -2.21
C ILE A 13 9.04 -1.46 -2.28
N GLY A 14 9.50 -1.99 -1.17
CA GLY A 14 9.81 -3.40 -0.96
C GLY A 14 9.68 -3.79 0.50
N ALA A 15 9.92 -5.05 0.78
CA ALA A 15 10.13 -5.60 2.11
C ALA A 15 11.61 -5.94 2.29
N LYS A 16 12.03 -6.29 3.50
CA LYS A 16 13.46 -6.49 3.84
C LYS A 16 14.20 -7.46 2.90
N THR A 17 13.54 -8.50 2.43
CA THR A 17 14.11 -9.56 1.58
C THR A 17 13.35 -9.79 0.28
N THR A 18 12.22 -9.13 0.10
CA THR A 18 11.33 -9.30 -1.05
C THR A 18 10.80 -7.94 -1.51
N LEU A 19 10.16 -7.90 -2.65
CA LEU A 19 9.45 -6.73 -3.13
C LEU A 19 7.96 -6.84 -2.84
N VAL A 20 7.23 -5.77 -3.12
CA VAL A 20 5.79 -5.68 -2.95
C VAL A 20 5.16 -5.38 -4.31
N HIS A 21 4.14 -6.13 -4.69
CA HIS A 21 3.38 -5.89 -5.91
C HIS A 21 1.93 -6.37 -5.78
N PHE A 22 1.08 -6.09 -6.79
CA PHE A 22 -0.30 -6.55 -6.83
C PHE A 22 -0.39 -8.04 -7.11
N LEU A 23 -1.44 -8.69 -6.63
CA LEU A 23 -1.59 -10.15 -6.70
C LEU A 23 -1.71 -10.68 -8.13
N ASP A 24 -2.40 -9.98 -9.03
CA ASP A 24 -2.48 -10.36 -10.44
C ASP A 24 -1.09 -10.40 -11.12
N VAL A 25 -0.23 -9.44 -10.80
CA VAL A 25 1.16 -9.43 -11.27
C VAL A 25 1.98 -10.54 -10.63
N VAL A 26 1.70 -10.87 -9.35
CA VAL A 26 2.36 -11.96 -8.62
C VAL A 26 2.01 -13.31 -9.21
N GLU A 27 0.76 -13.55 -9.55
CA GLU A 27 0.27 -14.81 -10.08
C GLU A 27 0.38 -14.90 -11.62
N GLY A 28 0.49 -13.75 -12.32
CA GLY A 28 0.47 -13.67 -13.78
C GLY A 28 -0.94 -13.78 -14.38
N GLU A 29 -1.97 -13.82 -13.54
CA GLU A 29 -3.39 -13.92 -13.89
C GLU A 29 -4.26 -13.33 -12.77
N GLU A 30 -5.56 -13.26 -12.97
CA GLU A 30 -6.50 -12.80 -11.93
C GLU A 30 -6.41 -13.65 -10.67
N ALA A 31 -6.24 -12.98 -9.52
CA ALA A 31 -6.15 -13.63 -8.22
C ALA A 31 -7.54 -13.83 -7.61
N ILE A 32 -8.22 -14.88 -8.03
CA ILE A 32 -9.55 -15.23 -7.53
C ILE A 32 -9.41 -16.02 -6.22
N VAL A 33 -10.07 -15.55 -5.17
CA VAL A 33 -10.15 -16.22 -3.86
C VAL A 33 -11.58 -16.70 -3.63
N TYR A 34 -11.71 -17.95 -3.22
CA TYR A 34 -12.99 -18.57 -2.90
C TYR A 34 -13.16 -18.60 -1.40
N SER A 35 -14.17 -17.92 -0.88
CA SER A 35 -14.52 -17.94 0.54
C SER A 35 -15.79 -18.74 0.75
N PRO A 36 -15.88 -19.56 1.81
CA PRO A 36 -17.11 -20.22 2.18
C PRO A 36 -18.20 -19.21 2.48
N SER A 37 -19.37 -19.38 1.89
CA SER A 37 -20.52 -18.53 2.16
C SER A 37 -21.27 -19.02 3.40
N PHE A 38 -21.34 -18.17 4.45
CA PHE A 38 -22.11 -18.44 5.67
C PHE A 38 -23.30 -17.50 5.74
N SER A 39 -24.48 -18.04 5.91
CA SER A 39 -25.69 -17.28 6.18
C SER A 39 -26.42 -17.86 7.39
N GLY A 40 -26.70 -17.00 8.39
CA GLY A 40 -27.43 -17.40 9.59
C GLY A 40 -26.77 -18.50 10.41
N GLY A 41 -25.40 -18.63 10.37
CA GLY A 41 -24.65 -19.66 11.08
C GLY A 41 -24.59 -21.03 10.38
N PHE A 42 -25.12 -21.14 9.16
CA PHE A 42 -25.09 -22.36 8.36
C PHE A 42 -24.23 -22.20 7.12
N PHE A 43 -23.52 -23.27 6.76
CA PHE A 43 -22.76 -23.35 5.51
C PHE A 43 -23.73 -23.46 4.32
N THR A 44 -23.76 -22.46 3.43
CA THR A 44 -24.71 -22.40 2.32
C THR A 44 -24.27 -23.12 1.06
N GLY A 45 -23.12 -23.78 1.06
CA GLY A 45 -22.72 -24.78 0.07
C GLY A 45 -22.15 -24.22 -1.26
N ARG A 46 -22.18 -22.91 -1.52
CA ARG A 46 -21.51 -22.31 -2.67
C ARG A 46 -20.47 -21.31 -2.18
N PRO A 47 -19.18 -21.53 -2.50
CA PRO A 47 -18.15 -20.54 -2.20
C PRO A 47 -18.43 -19.29 -3.05
N GLU A 48 -18.36 -18.11 -2.43
CA GLU A 48 -18.30 -16.84 -3.15
C GLU A 48 -16.89 -16.63 -3.68
N SER A 49 -16.78 -16.37 -4.99
CA SER A 49 -15.52 -15.95 -5.59
C SER A 49 -15.36 -14.43 -5.46
N ARG A 50 -14.19 -13.99 -5.03
CA ARG A 50 -13.84 -12.57 -4.97
C ARG A 50 -12.53 -12.35 -5.73
N ASP A 51 -12.50 -11.29 -6.53
CA ASP A 51 -11.28 -10.86 -7.21
C ASP A 51 -10.39 -10.09 -6.24
N HIS A 52 -9.24 -10.67 -5.92
CA HIS A 52 -8.21 -10.09 -5.07
C HIS A 52 -7.01 -9.53 -5.84
N SER A 53 -7.08 -9.47 -7.16
CA SER A 53 -6.00 -9.06 -8.07
C SER A 53 -5.35 -7.72 -7.68
N HIS A 54 -6.15 -6.79 -7.22
CA HIS A 54 -5.75 -5.41 -6.88
C HIS A 54 -5.16 -5.25 -5.46
N PHE A 55 -5.14 -6.32 -4.65
CA PHE A 55 -4.49 -6.26 -3.34
C PHE A 55 -2.99 -6.50 -3.43
N LEU A 56 -2.25 -5.89 -2.50
CA LEU A 56 -0.80 -5.99 -2.43
C LEU A 56 -0.34 -7.27 -1.72
N SER A 57 0.72 -7.86 -2.25
CA SER A 57 1.40 -9.03 -1.69
C SER A 57 2.92 -8.94 -1.85
N LEU A 58 3.64 -9.89 -1.27
CA LEU A 58 5.09 -10.01 -1.35
C LEU A 58 5.51 -10.72 -2.64
N ARG A 59 6.53 -10.17 -3.35
CA ARG A 59 7.11 -10.80 -4.56
C ARG A 59 8.59 -10.42 -4.78
N PRO A 60 9.38 -11.28 -5.50
CA PRO A 60 10.77 -10.95 -5.83
C PRO A 60 10.94 -9.83 -6.86
N GLU A 61 10.07 -9.68 -7.87
CA GLU A 61 10.12 -8.66 -8.94
C GLU A 61 8.75 -8.53 -9.65
N PRO A 62 8.43 -7.42 -10.36
CA PRO A 62 9.15 -6.13 -10.44
C PRO A 62 8.95 -5.23 -9.22
N ARG A 63 9.63 -4.07 -9.20
CA ARG A 63 9.49 -3.08 -8.14
C ARG A 63 8.26 -2.20 -8.38
N LEU A 64 7.48 -1.98 -7.34
CA LEU A 64 6.36 -1.05 -7.37
C LEU A 64 6.87 0.37 -7.09
N THR A 65 6.62 1.29 -8.04
CA THR A 65 6.95 2.71 -7.91
C THR A 65 5.71 3.47 -7.47
N LEU A 66 5.88 4.30 -6.44
CA LEU A 66 4.81 5.05 -5.78
C LEU A 66 5.18 6.52 -5.71
N TYR A 67 4.17 7.38 -5.84
CA TYR A 67 4.27 8.80 -5.57
C TYR A 67 3.57 9.12 -4.25
N PHE A 68 4.32 9.64 -3.31
CA PHE A 68 3.87 10.07 -2.00
C PHE A 68 3.55 11.56 -2.04
N ARG A 69 2.30 11.88 -2.24
CA ARG A 69 1.80 13.25 -2.23
C ARG A 69 1.43 13.65 -0.82
N TYR A 70 2.13 14.64 -0.27
CA TYR A 70 1.77 15.20 1.03
C TYR A 70 0.52 16.07 0.90
N THR A 71 -0.41 15.95 1.84
CA THR A 71 -1.72 16.63 1.82
C THR A 71 -1.95 17.48 3.07
N GLY A 72 -0.91 18.15 3.55
CA GLY A 72 -0.94 19.02 4.74
C GLY A 72 -0.73 18.31 6.07
N SER A 73 -1.07 17.02 6.18
CA SER A 73 -0.92 16.24 7.43
C SER A 73 -0.41 14.82 7.23
N ALA A 74 -0.70 14.20 6.10
CA ALA A 74 -0.38 12.81 5.79
C ALA A 74 -0.14 12.64 4.28
N TYR A 75 0.21 11.44 3.86
CA TYR A 75 0.49 11.13 2.45
C TYR A 75 -0.70 10.43 1.80
N ARG A 76 -1.12 10.91 0.62
CA ARG A 76 -1.85 10.12 -0.34
C ARG A 76 -0.83 9.44 -1.27
N ILE A 77 -0.96 8.14 -1.48
CA ILE A 77 0.06 7.34 -2.16
C ILE A 77 -0.50 6.89 -3.51
N TYR A 78 0.03 7.44 -4.61
CA TYR A 78 -0.37 7.12 -5.98
C TYR A 78 0.55 6.07 -6.59
N ILE A 79 -0.03 5.16 -7.36
CA ILE A 79 0.70 4.13 -8.09
C ILE A 79 1.25 4.73 -9.37
N ARG A 80 2.58 4.63 -9.56
CA ARG A 80 3.31 5.15 -10.72
C ARG A 80 3.91 4.04 -11.59
N THR A 81 3.87 2.81 -11.15
CA THR A 81 4.24 1.67 -11.99
C THR A 81 3.27 1.57 -13.16
N PRO A 82 3.75 1.52 -14.43
CA PRO A 82 2.91 1.30 -15.59
C PRO A 82 2.10 -0.01 -15.46
N GLY A 83 0.83 0.03 -15.85
CA GLY A 83 -0.05 -1.14 -15.79
C GLY A 83 -1.48 -0.77 -15.40
N PRO A 84 -2.32 -1.76 -15.07
CA PRO A 84 -3.77 -1.57 -14.85
C PRO A 84 -4.10 -0.71 -13.62
N TYR A 85 -3.15 -0.53 -12.72
CA TYR A 85 -3.33 0.26 -11.49
C TYR A 85 -2.66 1.63 -11.54
N PHE A 86 -2.04 2.00 -12.66
CA PHE A 86 -1.41 3.31 -12.83
C PHE A 86 -2.41 4.44 -12.52
N GLY A 87 -2.00 5.38 -11.68
CA GLY A 87 -2.80 6.52 -11.26
C GLY A 87 -3.82 6.25 -10.16
N LYS A 88 -4.12 5.00 -9.84
CA LYS A 88 -4.89 4.68 -8.63
C LYS A 88 -4.08 4.98 -7.37
N CYS A 89 -4.77 5.02 -6.23
CA CYS A 89 -4.14 5.20 -4.92
C CYS A 89 -4.05 3.88 -4.17
N LEU A 90 -3.01 3.74 -3.35
CA LEU A 90 -3.06 2.78 -2.27
C LEU A 90 -4.11 3.21 -1.24
N SER A 91 -5.01 2.31 -0.90
CA SER A 91 -6.06 2.54 0.08
C SER A 91 -6.39 1.25 0.83
N ILE A 92 -7.07 1.39 1.97
CA ILE A 92 -7.60 0.26 2.73
C ILE A 92 -9.08 0.08 2.38
N GLU A 93 -9.42 -1.11 1.92
CA GLU A 93 -10.80 -1.52 1.71
C GLU A 93 -10.98 -2.94 2.24
N ASP A 94 -12.06 -3.21 2.94
CA ASP A 94 -12.29 -4.47 3.69
C ASP A 94 -11.13 -4.84 4.64
N GLY A 95 -10.40 -3.83 5.14
CA GLY A 95 -9.24 -4.01 6.01
C GLY A 95 -7.95 -4.40 5.30
N LEU A 96 -7.93 -4.51 3.97
CA LEU A 96 -6.76 -4.90 3.17
C LEU A 96 -6.24 -3.74 2.32
N LEU A 97 -4.92 -3.67 2.15
CA LEU A 97 -4.25 -2.66 1.34
C LEU A 97 -4.26 -3.05 -0.14
N GLY A 98 -4.78 -2.18 -0.98
CA GLY A 98 -4.88 -2.40 -2.42
C GLY A 98 -4.90 -1.12 -3.25
N ALA A 99 -5.16 -1.27 -4.56
CA ALA A 99 -5.25 -0.20 -5.55
C ALA A 99 -6.70 0.22 -5.79
N PHE A 100 -7.04 1.45 -5.41
CA PHE A 100 -8.40 1.99 -5.48
C PHE A 100 -8.42 3.38 -6.15
N PRO A 101 -9.58 3.88 -6.58
CA PRO A 101 -9.70 5.25 -7.05
C PRO A 101 -9.16 6.27 -6.04
N SER A 102 -8.70 7.41 -6.52
CA SER A 102 -8.09 8.45 -5.66
C SER A 102 -9.12 9.22 -4.83
N ASP A 103 -10.40 9.20 -5.21
CA ASP A 103 -11.46 9.85 -4.46
C ASP A 103 -11.72 9.09 -3.14
N GLY A 104 -11.66 9.82 -2.04
CA GLY A 104 -11.78 9.22 -0.70
C GLY A 104 -10.65 8.26 -0.28
N ALA A 105 -9.56 8.16 -1.06
CA ALA A 105 -8.47 7.22 -0.75
C ALA A 105 -7.85 7.48 0.62
N THR A 106 -7.47 6.39 1.29
CA THR A 106 -6.78 6.40 2.58
C THR A 106 -5.50 7.24 2.52
N THR A 107 -5.25 7.99 3.58
CA THR A 107 -3.97 8.69 3.77
C THR A 107 -3.11 7.98 4.81
N PHE A 108 -1.79 8.12 4.68
CA PHE A 108 -0.83 7.38 5.50
C PHE A 108 0.20 8.30 6.15
N ASN A 109 0.59 7.95 7.37
CA ASN A 109 1.78 8.47 8.02
C ASN A 109 2.97 7.53 7.77
N LEU A 110 4.17 8.11 7.67
CA LEU A 110 5.42 7.38 7.72
C LEU A 110 5.85 7.30 9.19
N ILE A 111 6.05 6.08 9.72
CA ILE A 111 6.39 5.86 11.13
C ILE A 111 7.78 5.24 11.23
N ASP A 112 8.68 5.86 12.00
CA ASP A 112 10.03 5.35 12.23
C ASP A 112 10.04 4.11 13.15
N LYS A 113 11.21 3.49 13.31
CA LYS A 113 11.40 2.29 14.17
C LYS A 113 11.11 2.54 15.64
N ARG A 114 11.02 3.81 16.07
CA ARG A 114 10.70 4.21 17.45
C ARG A 114 9.23 4.53 17.64
N GLY A 115 8.42 4.47 16.56
CA GLY A 115 6.99 4.75 16.59
C GLY A 115 6.61 6.21 16.38
N PHE A 116 7.54 7.06 15.94
CA PHE A 116 7.27 8.48 15.68
C PHE A 116 7.02 8.75 14.19
N ILE A 117 6.19 9.76 13.91
CA ILE A 117 6.03 10.25 12.54
C ILE A 117 7.37 10.74 12.03
N GLN A 118 7.80 10.21 10.88
CA GLN A 118 9.06 10.54 10.22
C GLN A 118 8.81 11.54 9.08
N PRO A 119 9.13 12.83 9.25
CA PRO A 119 9.06 13.78 8.15
C PRO A 119 10.12 13.43 7.09
N ILE A 120 9.74 13.42 5.82
CA ILE A 120 10.66 13.06 4.73
C ILE A 120 11.82 14.06 4.62
N GLU A 121 11.61 15.33 4.93
CA GLU A 121 12.64 16.36 4.89
C GLU A 121 13.75 16.16 5.94
N SER A 122 13.51 15.38 6.97
CA SER A 122 14.54 15.00 7.96
C SER A 122 15.35 13.76 7.57
N VAL A 123 15.00 13.11 6.45
CA VAL A 123 15.67 11.92 5.96
C VAL A 123 16.74 12.31 4.93
N ASN A 124 18.01 12.10 5.28
CA ASN A 124 19.15 12.47 4.44
C ASN A 124 19.65 11.32 3.55
N THR A 125 19.01 10.15 3.60
CA THR A 125 19.37 8.97 2.81
C THR A 125 18.28 8.64 1.82
N ASP A 126 18.64 8.03 0.70
CA ASP A 126 17.65 7.57 -0.29
C ASP A 126 17.08 6.19 0.03
N ARG A 127 17.53 5.57 1.12
CA ARG A 127 16.97 4.32 1.62
C ARG A 127 16.35 4.54 2.99
N LEU A 128 15.11 4.12 3.15
CA LEU A 128 14.30 4.36 4.33
C LEU A 128 13.57 3.07 4.73
N ASP A 129 13.82 2.63 5.97
CA ASP A 129 13.04 1.57 6.60
C ASP A 129 11.94 2.22 7.43
N ILE A 130 10.68 1.97 7.06
CA ILE A 130 9.54 2.69 7.61
C ILE A 130 8.32 1.78 7.77
N TYR A 131 7.48 2.08 8.74
CA TYR A 131 6.13 1.54 8.82
C TYR A 131 5.15 2.53 8.16
N LEU A 132 4.13 2.00 7.50
CA LEU A 132 2.97 2.78 7.06
C LEU A 132 1.87 2.65 8.11
N GLN A 133 1.31 3.78 8.52
CA GLN A 133 0.17 3.88 9.42
C GLN A 133 -0.97 4.59 8.71
N VAL A 134 -2.17 4.05 8.77
CA VAL A 134 -3.36 4.79 8.33
C VAL A 134 -3.51 6.04 9.19
N ALA A 135 -3.62 7.20 8.57
CA ALA A 135 -3.76 8.46 9.29
C ALA A 135 -5.02 8.44 10.19
N GLY A 136 -4.83 8.79 11.46
CA GLY A 136 -5.90 8.72 12.46
C GLY A 136 -6.09 7.34 13.11
N SER A 137 -5.39 6.30 12.65
CA SER A 137 -5.36 4.98 13.28
C SER A 137 -4.19 4.87 14.27
N PRO A 138 -4.32 4.13 15.38
CA PRO A 138 -3.21 3.93 16.31
C PRO A 138 -2.18 2.90 15.81
N GLY A 139 -2.55 2.04 14.85
CA GLY A 139 -1.72 0.92 14.39
C GLY A 139 -1.04 1.16 13.05
N VAL A 140 0.09 0.50 12.83
CA VAL A 140 0.78 0.43 11.54
C VAL A 140 0.24 -0.72 10.70
N LEU A 141 0.56 -0.77 9.40
CA LEU A 141 0.19 -1.89 8.54
C LEU A 141 0.90 -3.19 8.98
N HIS A 142 0.19 -4.30 8.86
CA HIS A 142 0.62 -5.64 9.24
C HIS A 142 0.57 -6.58 8.05
N THR A 143 1.38 -7.62 8.06
CA THR A 143 1.13 -8.78 7.19
C THR A 143 -0.05 -9.58 7.73
N HIS A 144 -0.93 -9.99 6.84
CA HIS A 144 -2.15 -10.74 7.18
C HIS A 144 -2.36 -11.91 6.22
N ARG A 145 -2.84 -13.03 6.74
CA ARG A 145 -3.27 -14.18 5.93
C ARG A 145 -4.74 -14.45 6.19
N LEU A 146 -5.50 -14.50 5.13
CA LEU A 146 -6.88 -14.95 5.19
C LEU A 146 -6.91 -16.49 5.31
N PRO A 147 -7.82 -17.09 6.08
CA PRO A 147 -7.88 -18.53 6.31
C PRO A 147 -7.91 -19.36 5.02
N ASP A 148 -8.64 -18.87 4.01
CA ASP A 148 -8.88 -19.59 2.75
C ASP A 148 -8.01 -19.07 1.59
N SER A 149 -6.95 -18.30 1.89
CA SER A 149 -6.06 -17.74 0.88
C SER A 149 -4.63 -18.20 1.06
N LYS A 150 -3.98 -18.59 -0.04
CA LYS A 150 -2.53 -18.84 -0.10
C LYS A 150 -1.68 -17.57 -0.05
N PHE A 151 -2.32 -16.40 -0.21
CA PHE A 151 -1.64 -15.13 -0.34
C PHE A 151 -1.37 -14.49 1.02
N THR A 152 -0.32 -13.66 1.06
CA THR A 152 -0.03 -12.78 2.19
C THR A 152 -0.44 -11.37 1.79
N TYR A 153 -1.35 -10.79 2.54
CA TYR A 153 -1.87 -9.43 2.35
C TYR A 153 -1.20 -8.46 3.32
N PHE A 154 -1.42 -7.16 3.09
CA PHE A 154 -1.17 -6.12 4.07
C PHE A 154 -2.51 -5.59 4.57
N ALA A 155 -2.63 -5.41 5.87
CA ALA A 155 -3.87 -5.02 6.54
C ALA A 155 -3.61 -3.96 7.61
N ASP A 156 -4.64 -3.20 7.97
CA ASP A 156 -4.58 -2.20 9.05
C ASP A 156 -4.81 -2.82 10.44
N LYS A 157 -5.22 -4.08 10.50
CA LYS A 157 -5.54 -4.82 11.73
C LYS A 157 -5.09 -6.27 11.63
N ASN A 158 -4.76 -6.86 12.79
CA ASN A 158 -4.44 -8.27 12.97
C ASN A 158 -3.23 -8.76 12.17
N GLY A 159 -2.16 -9.07 12.86
CA GLY A 159 -0.94 -9.62 12.27
C GLY A 159 0.31 -9.04 12.89
N TYR A 160 1.44 -9.24 12.20
CA TYR A 160 2.73 -8.70 12.62
C TYR A 160 3.02 -7.39 11.90
N PRO A 161 3.43 -6.31 12.62
CA PRO A 161 3.84 -5.06 12.00
C PRO A 161 4.81 -5.29 10.86
N HIS A 162 4.52 -4.69 9.70
CA HIS A 162 5.34 -4.85 8.53
C HIS A 162 6.15 -3.59 8.24
N MET A 163 7.48 -3.75 8.22
CA MET A 163 8.40 -2.68 7.88
C MET A 163 8.71 -2.73 6.38
N PHE A 164 8.41 -1.64 5.71
CA PHE A 164 8.70 -1.46 4.29
C PHE A 164 10.08 -0.83 4.11
N ASN A 165 10.76 -1.21 3.02
CA ASN A 165 11.95 -0.53 2.55
C ASN A 165 11.60 0.36 1.38
N PHE A 166 11.85 1.64 1.50
CA PHE A 166 11.75 2.59 0.40
C PHE A 166 13.12 2.91 -0.18
N THR A 167 13.19 2.99 -1.50
CA THR A 167 14.28 3.65 -2.19
C THR A 167 13.72 4.90 -2.84
N ILE A 168 14.11 6.07 -2.35
CA ILE A 168 13.67 7.37 -2.87
C ILE A 168 14.33 7.57 -4.22
N LEU A 169 13.52 7.83 -5.23
CA LEU A 169 13.94 8.10 -6.61
C LEU A 169 13.98 9.60 -6.88
N GLU A 170 13.02 10.33 -6.32
CA GLU A 170 12.90 11.76 -6.52
C GLU A 170 12.35 12.43 -5.24
N ARG A 171 12.98 13.54 -4.84
CA ARG A 171 12.53 14.41 -3.75
C ARG A 171 11.93 15.69 -4.33
N ASN A 172 11.09 16.37 -3.55
CA ASN A 172 10.39 17.59 -4.01
C ASN A 172 9.59 17.32 -5.30
N ALA A 173 9.04 16.13 -5.42
CA ALA A 173 8.30 15.72 -6.60
C ALA A 173 7.17 16.71 -6.91
N PRO A 174 6.90 17.03 -8.19
CA PRO A 174 5.85 17.95 -8.57
C PRO A 174 4.52 17.55 -7.94
N TYR A 175 3.73 18.56 -7.58
CA TYR A 175 2.40 18.33 -7.08
C TYR A 175 1.48 17.97 -8.23
N LEU A 176 1.29 16.68 -8.42
CA LEU A 176 0.41 16.15 -9.47
C LEU A 176 -1.01 16.04 -8.93
N SER A 177 -1.97 16.70 -9.56
CA SER A 177 -3.38 16.60 -9.22
C SER A 177 -4.04 15.38 -9.86
N SER A 178 -3.48 14.90 -10.97
CA SER A 178 -3.93 13.70 -11.66
C SER A 178 -2.76 12.84 -12.16
N PRO A 179 -2.98 11.56 -12.48
CA PRO A 179 -1.96 10.69 -13.07
C PRO A 179 -1.41 11.18 -14.42
N GLU A 180 -2.18 12.02 -15.12
CA GLU A 180 -1.90 12.51 -16.46
C GLU A 180 -0.98 13.73 -16.47
N GLU A 181 -0.73 14.34 -15.32
CA GLU A 181 0.18 15.48 -15.14
C GLU A 181 1.65 15.05 -15.06
N LEU A 182 2.12 14.25 -15.99
CA LEU A 182 3.51 13.81 -16.11
C LEU A 182 4.26 14.58 -17.17
#